data_121e710bdb372c61444c5b7677dc61f0
#
_entry.id   121e710bdb372c61444c5b7677dc61f0
#
_cell.length_a   1.000
_cell.length_b   1.000
_cell.length_c   1.000
_cell.angle_alpha   90.00
_cell.angle_beta   90.00
_cell.angle_gamma   90.00
#
_symmetry.space_group_name_H-M   'P 1'
#
loop_
_entity.id
_entity.type
_entity.pdbx_description
1 polymer ?
#
loop_
_entity_poly.entity_id
_entity_poly.type
_entity_poly.pdbx_seq_one_letter_code
_entity_poly.pdbx_strand_id
1 'polypeptide(L)'
;MKLKQILCSLLCLAATSGVVAQNAVQAETEEQKDKRMEWFDHAKLGIFVHWGIYAVNGVSESWSFHNKYLPYEQYMSQCSGFTASKYDPKAWLDLIKESGARYTVITTKHHDGVALWDTKYSDLNTVKATAAKRDLLTPFVKEVRKHGLKLGLYYSLIDWSHPDYPNFTRTETRYDVKDDPARWQKFLKF
;
A
#
# COMPACT_ATOMS: atom_id res chain seq x y z
N MET A 1 2.10 44.02 70.83
CA MET A 1 3.12 43.70 69.82
C MET A 1 2.58 42.60 68.95
N LYS A 2 2.25 42.90 67.74
CA LYS A 2 1.54 41.95 66.86
C LYS A 2 2.51 41.33 65.84
N LEU A 3 2.66 40.01 65.93
CA LEU A 3 3.44 39.18 65.04
C LEU A 3 2.69 39.03 63.72
N LYS A 4 3.24 39.54 62.63
CA LYS A 4 2.71 39.35 61.28
C LYS A 4 3.20 38.05 60.69
N GLN A 5 2.31 37.11 60.50
CA GLN A 5 2.60 35.88 59.78
C GLN A 5 2.69 36.20 58.27
N ILE A 6 3.84 35.89 57.68
CA ILE A 6 4.04 35.91 56.22
C ILE A 6 3.73 34.48 55.74
N LEU A 7 2.62 34.36 55.01
CA LEU A 7 2.19 33.13 54.35
C LEU A 7 2.93 33.03 53.03
N CYS A 8 3.94 32.17 52.92
CA CYS A 8 4.60 31.85 51.67
C CYS A 8 3.77 30.82 50.90
N SER A 9 3.07 31.26 49.88
CA SER A 9 2.35 30.38 48.96
C SER A 9 3.33 29.75 47.98
N LEU A 10 3.71 28.47 48.25
CA LEU A 10 4.38 27.65 47.23
C LEU A 10 3.39 27.24 46.17
N LEU A 11 3.48 27.85 44.99
CA LEU A 11 2.83 27.36 43.78
C LEU A 11 3.59 26.13 43.29
N CYS A 12 3.07 24.93 43.56
CA CYS A 12 3.51 23.71 42.89
C CYS A 12 2.97 23.72 41.47
N LEU A 13 3.81 24.08 40.48
CA LEU A 13 3.53 23.75 39.07
C LEU A 13 3.64 22.22 38.91
N ALA A 14 2.52 21.56 38.92
CA ALA A 14 2.46 20.19 38.48
C ALA A 14 2.59 20.19 36.93
N ALA A 15 3.81 19.92 36.47
CA ALA A 15 4.04 19.60 35.08
C ALA A 15 3.37 18.24 34.80
N THR A 16 2.16 18.24 34.26
CA THR A 16 1.53 17.06 33.70
C THR A 16 2.27 16.70 32.43
N SER A 17 3.33 15.89 32.57
CA SER A 17 3.91 15.17 31.46
C SER A 17 2.83 14.24 30.92
N GLY A 18 2.16 14.68 29.83
CA GLY A 18 1.27 13.83 29.07
C GLY A 18 2.06 12.65 28.52
N VAL A 19 2.05 11.55 29.24
CA VAL A 19 2.47 10.26 28.72
C VAL A 19 1.44 9.93 27.64
N VAL A 20 1.79 10.22 26.38
CA VAL A 20 1.11 9.63 25.24
C VAL A 20 1.39 8.13 25.39
N ALA A 21 0.44 7.41 25.95
CA ALA A 21 0.45 5.96 25.93
C ALA A 21 0.42 5.57 24.44
N GLN A 22 1.59 5.30 23.87
CA GLN A 22 1.65 4.48 22.67
C GLN A 22 0.94 3.19 23.07
N ASN A 23 -0.28 2.99 22.52
CA ASN A 23 -0.93 1.70 22.61
C ASN A 23 0.04 0.70 21.99
N ALA A 24 0.83 0.06 22.82
CA ALA A 24 1.62 -1.08 22.38
C ALA A 24 0.61 -2.07 21.83
N VAL A 25 0.66 -2.30 20.52
CA VAL A 25 -0.14 -3.35 19.88
C VAL A 25 0.20 -4.61 20.65
N GLN A 26 -0.74 -5.07 21.48
CA GLN A 26 -0.53 -6.27 22.28
C GLN A 26 -0.27 -7.42 21.30
N ALA A 27 0.87 -8.06 21.42
CA ALA A 27 1.24 -9.16 20.54
C ALA A 27 0.13 -10.23 20.58
N GLU A 28 -0.35 -10.61 19.40
CA GLU A 28 -1.34 -11.67 19.27
C GLU A 28 -0.78 -12.98 19.84
N THR A 29 -1.56 -13.71 20.63
CA THR A 29 -1.17 -15.05 21.09
C THR A 29 -1.26 -16.05 19.93
N GLU A 30 -0.54 -17.18 20.01
CA GLU A 30 -0.62 -18.23 18.99
C GLU A 30 -2.05 -18.76 18.83
N GLU A 31 -2.80 -18.94 19.92
CA GLU A 31 -4.21 -19.37 19.87
C GLU A 31 -5.09 -18.35 19.12
N GLN A 32 -4.89 -17.05 19.37
CA GLN A 32 -5.60 -15.99 18.65
C GLN A 32 -5.26 -15.99 17.18
N LYS A 33 -3.99 -16.19 16.83
CA LYS A 33 -3.51 -16.30 15.47
C LYS A 33 -4.11 -17.52 14.75
N ASP A 34 -4.07 -18.69 15.39
CA ASP A 34 -4.63 -19.92 14.81
C ASP A 34 -6.12 -19.77 14.54
N LYS A 35 -6.87 -19.23 15.48
CA LYS A 35 -8.30 -18.94 15.31
C LYS A 35 -8.55 -17.94 14.19
N ARG A 36 -7.73 -16.90 14.08
CA ARG A 36 -7.83 -15.90 13.01
C ARG A 36 -7.50 -16.49 11.65
N MET A 37 -6.57 -17.46 11.58
CA MET A 37 -6.09 -18.05 10.34
C MET A 37 -6.86 -19.31 9.91
N GLU A 38 -7.70 -19.88 10.78
CA GLU A 38 -8.47 -21.10 10.53
C GLU A 38 -9.23 -21.06 9.17
N TRP A 39 -9.82 -19.93 8.83
CA TRP A 39 -10.51 -19.76 7.56
C TRP A 39 -9.57 -19.94 6.36
N PHE A 40 -8.29 -19.51 6.49
CA PHE A 40 -7.30 -19.62 5.42
C PHE A 40 -6.85 -21.07 5.24
N ASP A 41 -6.67 -21.81 6.33
CA ASP A 41 -6.33 -23.22 6.30
C ASP A 41 -7.43 -24.05 5.60
N HIS A 42 -8.69 -23.66 5.74
CA HIS A 42 -9.83 -24.28 5.09
C HIS A 42 -10.12 -23.76 3.68
N ALA A 43 -9.58 -22.61 3.30
CA ALA A 43 -9.88 -21.98 2.00
C ALA A 43 -9.32 -22.78 0.81
N LYS A 44 -8.17 -23.41 0.96
CA LYS A 44 -7.43 -24.25 -0.03
C LYS A 44 -7.10 -23.57 -1.35
N LEU A 45 -8.06 -22.89 -2.00
CA LEU A 45 -7.88 -22.24 -3.29
C LEU A 45 -8.15 -20.75 -3.19
N GLY A 46 -7.21 -19.94 -3.66
CA GLY A 46 -7.35 -18.51 -3.89
C GLY A 46 -6.83 -18.13 -5.26
N ILE A 47 -7.37 -17.07 -5.83
CA ILE A 47 -6.92 -16.54 -7.13
C ILE A 47 -6.21 -15.21 -6.90
N PHE A 48 -4.99 -15.11 -7.39
CA PHE A 48 -4.22 -13.87 -7.39
C PHE A 48 -4.37 -13.19 -8.76
N VAL A 49 -4.94 -11.98 -8.77
CA VAL A 49 -5.03 -11.12 -9.94
C VAL A 49 -3.83 -10.17 -9.92
N HIS A 50 -2.79 -10.54 -10.65
CA HIS A 50 -1.59 -9.73 -10.81
C HIS A 50 -1.74 -8.84 -12.04
N TRP A 51 -2.16 -7.57 -11.85
CA TRP A 51 -2.57 -6.68 -12.92
C TRP A 51 -2.16 -5.23 -12.66
N GLY A 52 -1.70 -4.56 -13.70
CA GLY A 52 -1.24 -3.18 -13.69
C GLY A 52 -0.84 -2.71 -15.08
N ILE A 53 -0.12 -1.59 -15.18
CA ILE A 53 0.28 -0.99 -16.47
C ILE A 53 1.10 -1.94 -17.36
N TYR A 54 1.83 -2.88 -16.77
CA TYR A 54 2.63 -3.88 -17.47
C TYR A 54 1.80 -4.81 -18.36
N ALA A 55 0.49 -4.89 -18.13
CA ALA A 55 -0.41 -5.67 -18.98
C ALA A 55 -0.60 -5.05 -20.37
N VAL A 56 -0.25 -3.78 -20.58
CA VAL A 56 -0.39 -3.09 -21.87
C VAL A 56 0.47 -3.75 -22.95
N ASN A 57 1.74 -3.98 -22.64
CA ASN A 57 2.71 -4.57 -23.56
C ASN A 57 3.04 -6.03 -23.23
N GLY A 58 2.38 -6.62 -22.21
CA GLY A 58 2.63 -8.00 -21.81
C GLY A 58 4.06 -8.23 -21.31
N VAL A 59 4.66 -7.23 -20.65
CA VAL A 59 5.99 -7.34 -20.07
C VAL A 59 5.88 -7.85 -18.63
N SER A 60 7.00 -8.37 -18.09
CA SER A 60 7.10 -8.58 -16.65
C SER A 60 6.84 -7.26 -15.96
N GLU A 61 6.19 -7.28 -14.81
CA GLU A 61 5.87 -6.07 -14.05
C GLU A 61 7.13 -5.19 -13.80
N SER A 62 7.18 -4.39 -12.78
CA SER A 62 8.29 -3.47 -12.49
C SER A 62 9.69 -4.11 -12.46
N TRP A 63 9.79 -5.44 -12.33
CA TRP A 63 11.05 -6.16 -12.51
C TRP A 63 11.65 -6.01 -13.90
N SER A 64 10.85 -5.65 -14.91
CA SER A 64 11.32 -5.38 -16.28
C SER A 64 12.39 -4.28 -16.29
N PHE A 65 12.14 -3.16 -15.63
CA PHE A 65 13.11 -2.07 -15.56
C PHE A 65 14.13 -2.27 -14.42
N HIS A 66 13.73 -2.92 -13.33
CA HIS A 66 14.67 -3.25 -12.26
C HIS A 66 15.81 -4.14 -12.79
N ASN A 67 15.50 -5.17 -13.56
CA ASN A 67 16.46 -6.06 -14.18
C ASN A 67 17.08 -5.50 -15.47
N LYS A 68 16.75 -4.25 -15.84
CA LYS A 68 17.27 -3.58 -17.04
C LYS A 68 16.89 -4.28 -18.35
N TYR A 69 15.77 -5.01 -18.39
CA TYR A 69 15.24 -5.58 -19.64
C TYR A 69 14.68 -4.50 -20.54
N LEU A 70 14.14 -3.42 -19.97
CA LEU A 70 13.78 -2.20 -20.67
C LEU A 70 14.03 -0.95 -19.78
N PRO A 71 14.24 0.22 -20.40
CA PRO A 71 14.40 1.47 -19.66
C PRO A 71 13.16 1.82 -18.82
N TYR A 72 13.36 2.50 -17.70
CA TYR A 72 12.28 2.94 -16.81
C TYR A 72 11.23 3.78 -17.54
N GLU A 73 11.65 4.75 -18.36
CA GLU A 73 10.78 5.64 -19.11
C GLU A 73 9.92 4.85 -20.11
N GLN A 74 10.50 3.85 -20.75
CA GLN A 74 9.77 2.96 -21.67
C GLN A 74 8.76 2.11 -20.91
N TYR A 75 9.09 1.61 -19.73
CA TYR A 75 8.14 0.90 -18.88
C TYR A 75 6.98 1.82 -18.47
N MET A 76 7.27 3.01 -17.98
CA MET A 76 6.26 3.98 -17.52
C MET A 76 5.40 4.55 -18.66
N SER A 77 5.90 4.56 -19.90
CA SER A 77 5.09 4.97 -21.06
C SER A 77 3.81 4.14 -21.26
N GLN A 78 3.77 2.93 -20.69
CA GLN A 78 2.57 2.08 -20.67
C GLN A 78 1.38 2.73 -19.95
N CYS A 79 1.60 3.72 -19.08
CA CYS A 79 0.50 4.49 -18.47
C CYS A 79 -0.43 5.10 -19.52
N SER A 80 0.10 5.59 -20.64
CA SER A 80 -0.69 6.19 -21.73
C SER A 80 -1.55 5.17 -22.49
N GLY A 81 -1.14 3.91 -22.50
CA GLY A 81 -1.88 2.81 -23.12
C GLY A 81 -2.81 2.05 -22.17
N PHE A 82 -2.69 2.29 -20.86
CA PHE A 82 -3.47 1.58 -19.85
C PHE A 82 -4.88 2.16 -19.75
N THR A 83 -5.76 1.77 -20.64
CA THR A 83 -7.15 2.22 -20.72
C THR A 83 -8.09 1.43 -19.83
N ALA A 84 -7.73 0.21 -19.49
CA ALA A 84 -8.59 -0.76 -18.80
C ALA A 84 -9.98 -0.91 -19.48
N SER A 85 -10.05 -0.78 -20.83
CA SER A 85 -11.30 -0.77 -21.57
C SER A 85 -12.08 -2.08 -21.49
N LYS A 86 -11.38 -3.21 -21.32
CA LYS A 86 -11.99 -4.53 -21.15
C LYS A 86 -12.14 -4.96 -19.69
N TYR A 87 -11.88 -4.05 -18.75
CA TYR A 87 -12.01 -4.35 -17.33
C TYR A 87 -13.48 -4.47 -16.93
N ASP A 88 -13.87 -5.68 -16.58
CA ASP A 88 -15.18 -6.02 -16.02
C ASP A 88 -14.97 -6.82 -14.71
N PRO A 89 -15.00 -6.15 -13.56
CA PRO A 89 -14.78 -6.83 -12.28
C PRO A 89 -15.87 -7.88 -11.98
N LYS A 90 -17.10 -7.69 -12.46
CA LYS A 90 -18.15 -8.69 -12.27
C LYS A 90 -17.82 -9.98 -12.99
N ALA A 91 -17.48 -9.92 -14.27
CA ALA A 91 -17.11 -11.10 -15.04
C ALA A 91 -15.88 -11.81 -14.46
N TRP A 92 -14.89 -11.05 -13.96
CA TRP A 92 -13.74 -11.64 -13.28
C TRP A 92 -14.13 -12.38 -12.01
N LEU A 93 -15.01 -11.79 -11.20
CA LEU A 93 -15.43 -12.40 -9.93
C LEU A 93 -16.39 -13.57 -10.14
N ASP A 94 -17.20 -13.56 -11.19
CA ASP A 94 -18.01 -14.73 -11.61
C ASP A 94 -17.10 -15.94 -11.87
N LEU A 95 -16.04 -15.77 -12.69
CA LEU A 95 -15.06 -16.82 -12.99
C LEU A 95 -14.30 -17.29 -11.73
N ILE A 96 -13.85 -16.34 -10.89
CA ILE A 96 -13.16 -16.67 -9.64
C ILE A 96 -14.07 -17.48 -8.72
N LYS A 97 -15.35 -17.14 -8.62
CA LYS A 97 -16.31 -17.87 -7.83
C LYS A 97 -16.59 -19.25 -8.39
N GLU A 98 -16.77 -19.36 -9.70
CA GLU A 98 -17.00 -20.63 -10.42
C GLU A 98 -15.83 -21.60 -10.26
N SER A 99 -14.58 -21.10 -10.19
CA SER A 99 -13.40 -21.93 -9.94
C SER A 99 -13.38 -22.63 -8.58
N GLY A 100 -14.30 -22.29 -7.68
CA GLY A 100 -14.33 -22.79 -6.30
C GLY A 100 -13.41 -22.05 -5.34
N ALA A 101 -12.76 -20.98 -5.77
CA ALA A 101 -11.92 -20.15 -4.90
C ALA A 101 -12.72 -19.55 -3.74
N ARG A 102 -12.08 -19.42 -2.60
CA ARG A 102 -12.64 -18.85 -1.37
C ARG A 102 -12.17 -17.44 -1.09
N TYR A 103 -11.08 -17.05 -1.71
CA TYR A 103 -10.53 -15.69 -1.62
C TYR A 103 -9.87 -15.29 -2.94
N THR A 104 -9.69 -14.00 -3.10
CA THR A 104 -8.92 -13.43 -4.20
C THR A 104 -8.01 -12.34 -3.68
N VAL A 105 -6.86 -12.20 -4.32
CA VAL A 105 -5.89 -11.12 -4.06
C VAL A 105 -5.74 -10.32 -5.35
N ILE A 106 -5.67 -9.00 -5.25
CA ILE A 106 -5.34 -8.14 -6.38
C ILE A 106 -4.12 -7.28 -6.06
N THR A 107 -3.24 -7.08 -7.05
CA THR A 107 -2.20 -6.04 -6.96
C THR A 107 -2.86 -4.67 -6.95
N THR A 108 -2.74 -3.95 -5.85
CA THR A 108 -3.25 -2.57 -5.75
C THR A 108 -2.20 -1.55 -6.15
N LYS A 109 -0.95 -1.79 -5.79
CA LYS A 109 0.24 -1.05 -6.22
C LYS A 109 1.42 -2.02 -6.25
N HIS A 110 2.13 -2.09 -7.38
CA HIS A 110 3.40 -2.81 -7.49
C HIS A 110 4.59 -1.86 -7.24
N HIS A 111 5.83 -2.32 -7.38
CA HIS A 111 7.03 -1.52 -7.14
C HIS A 111 7.18 -0.34 -8.12
N ASP A 112 6.44 -0.32 -9.22
CA ASP A 112 6.37 0.81 -10.15
C ASP A 112 5.62 2.03 -9.60
N GLY A 113 5.01 1.90 -8.44
CA GLY A 113 4.32 2.99 -7.77
C GLY A 113 2.93 3.31 -8.30
N VAL A 114 2.47 2.67 -9.39
CA VAL A 114 1.15 2.97 -9.98
C VAL A 114 0.03 2.36 -9.15
N ALA A 115 -0.72 3.21 -8.46
CA ALA A 115 -1.87 2.78 -7.66
C ALA A 115 -3.11 2.59 -8.55
N LEU A 116 -3.86 1.48 -8.34
CA LEU A 116 -5.08 1.20 -9.07
C LEU A 116 -6.31 1.97 -8.55
N TRP A 117 -6.15 2.85 -7.56
CA TRP A 117 -7.22 3.67 -6.96
C TRP A 117 -6.84 5.14 -6.90
N ASP A 118 -7.82 6.00 -6.65
CA ASP A 118 -7.60 7.44 -6.44
C ASP A 118 -6.97 7.71 -5.07
N THR A 119 -5.65 7.75 -5.02
CA THR A 119 -4.90 8.06 -3.80
C THR A 119 -4.60 9.55 -3.70
N LYS A 120 -4.60 10.07 -2.46
CA LYS A 120 -4.19 11.45 -2.15
C LYS A 120 -2.67 11.62 -2.02
N TYR A 121 -1.94 10.51 -1.88
CA TYR A 121 -0.53 10.53 -1.56
C TYR A 121 0.38 10.55 -2.78
N SER A 122 -0.12 10.15 -3.95
CA SER A 122 0.64 10.15 -5.19
C SER A 122 -0.24 10.48 -6.38
N ASP A 123 0.32 11.22 -7.34
CA ASP A 123 -0.32 11.43 -8.65
C ASP A 123 -0.12 10.22 -9.58
N LEU A 124 0.77 9.29 -9.20
CA LEU A 124 1.01 8.06 -9.94
C LEU A 124 -0.09 7.02 -9.63
N ASN A 125 -1.27 7.26 -10.18
CA ASN A 125 -2.43 6.41 -10.00
C ASN A 125 -3.27 6.34 -11.27
N THR A 126 -4.21 5.39 -11.33
CA THR A 126 -5.02 5.15 -12.53
C THR A 126 -5.95 6.30 -12.91
N VAL A 127 -6.31 7.16 -11.97
CA VAL A 127 -7.16 8.33 -12.24
C VAL A 127 -6.37 9.44 -12.90
N LYS A 128 -5.16 9.73 -12.43
CA LYS A 128 -4.37 10.88 -12.85
C LYS A 128 -3.36 10.51 -13.95
N ALA A 129 -2.59 9.44 -13.75
CA ALA A 129 -1.43 9.12 -14.57
C ALA A 129 -1.74 8.21 -15.76
N THR A 130 -2.86 7.50 -15.79
CA THR A 130 -3.13 6.53 -16.85
C THR A 130 -4.27 6.94 -17.77
N ALA A 131 -4.38 6.29 -18.93
CA ALA A 131 -5.49 6.49 -19.86
C ALA A 131 -6.84 5.94 -19.34
N ALA A 132 -6.84 5.13 -18.28
CA ALA A 132 -8.07 4.63 -17.66
C ALA A 132 -8.91 5.73 -17.02
N LYS A 133 -8.29 6.78 -16.48
CA LYS A 133 -8.92 7.96 -15.86
C LYS A 133 -10.00 7.62 -14.83
N ARG A 134 -9.87 6.51 -14.14
CA ARG A 134 -10.84 6.05 -13.14
C ARG A 134 -10.20 5.16 -12.10
N ASP A 135 -10.85 5.06 -10.93
CA ASP A 135 -10.55 4.09 -9.89
C ASP A 135 -10.94 2.69 -10.35
N LEU A 136 -10.00 1.77 -10.33
CA LEU A 136 -10.18 0.37 -10.74
C LEU A 136 -10.29 -0.57 -9.53
N LEU A 137 -9.81 -0.14 -8.35
CA LEU A 137 -9.83 -0.98 -7.16
C LEU A 137 -11.20 -1.02 -6.49
N THR A 138 -11.85 0.13 -6.33
CA THR A 138 -13.15 0.20 -5.65
C THR A 138 -14.23 -0.68 -6.28
N PRO A 139 -14.40 -0.73 -7.63
CA PRO A 139 -15.34 -1.66 -8.26
C PRO A 139 -15.00 -3.14 -7.97
N PHE A 140 -13.71 -3.51 -8.03
CA PHE A 140 -13.26 -4.86 -7.72
C PHE A 140 -13.64 -5.28 -6.30
N VAL A 141 -13.33 -4.44 -5.32
CA VAL A 141 -13.65 -4.68 -3.90
C VAL A 141 -15.15 -4.87 -3.68
N LYS A 142 -15.97 -4.06 -4.35
CA LYS A 142 -17.44 -4.18 -4.27
C LYS A 142 -17.91 -5.55 -4.80
N GLU A 143 -17.38 -5.98 -5.93
CA GLU A 143 -17.76 -7.27 -6.51
C GLU A 143 -17.26 -8.45 -5.67
N VAL A 144 -16.02 -8.40 -5.12
CA VAL A 144 -15.53 -9.45 -4.20
C VAL A 144 -16.50 -9.66 -3.03
N ARG A 145 -16.98 -8.54 -2.43
CA ARG A 145 -17.94 -8.60 -1.32
C ARG A 145 -19.29 -9.19 -1.72
N LYS A 146 -19.80 -8.81 -2.89
CA LYS A 146 -21.07 -9.38 -3.42
C LYS A 146 -20.98 -10.89 -3.64
N HIS A 147 -19.82 -11.38 -4.06
CA HIS A 147 -19.58 -12.82 -4.29
C HIS A 147 -19.27 -13.59 -3.00
N GLY A 148 -19.22 -12.91 -1.84
CA GLY A 148 -18.92 -13.54 -0.54
C GLY A 148 -17.50 -14.10 -0.46
N LEU A 149 -16.57 -13.58 -1.24
CA LEU A 149 -15.17 -13.97 -1.21
C LEU A 149 -14.39 -13.15 -0.18
N LYS A 150 -13.34 -13.75 0.37
CA LYS A 150 -12.35 -13.00 1.15
C LYS A 150 -11.45 -12.20 0.20
N LEU A 151 -11.03 -11.02 0.64
CA LEU A 151 -10.22 -10.09 -0.16
C LEU A 151 -8.82 -9.95 0.43
N GLY A 152 -7.81 -10.14 -0.42
CA GLY A 152 -6.45 -9.73 -0.17
C GLY A 152 -6.06 -8.54 -1.06
N LEU A 153 -5.29 -7.63 -0.51
CA LEU A 153 -4.74 -6.48 -1.23
C LEU A 153 -3.22 -6.58 -1.20
N TYR A 154 -2.63 -6.89 -2.36
CA TYR A 154 -1.18 -6.80 -2.48
C TYR A 154 -0.79 -5.34 -2.65
N TYR A 155 -0.11 -4.81 -1.69
CA TYR A 155 0.44 -3.46 -1.71
C TYR A 155 1.95 -3.51 -1.50
N SER A 156 2.70 -3.05 -2.48
CA SER A 156 4.14 -2.94 -2.33
C SER A 156 4.52 -1.73 -1.48
N LEU A 157 5.22 -1.96 -0.36
CA LEU A 157 5.87 -0.89 0.40
C LEU A 157 7.08 -0.34 -0.35
N ILE A 158 7.72 -1.16 -1.19
CA ILE A 158 8.78 -0.72 -2.11
C ILE A 158 8.15 0.12 -3.21
N ASP A 159 8.76 1.27 -3.52
CA ASP A 159 8.33 2.15 -4.60
C ASP A 159 9.53 2.65 -5.39
N TRP A 160 9.82 1.99 -6.48
CA TRP A 160 10.98 2.32 -7.33
C TRP A 160 10.79 3.58 -8.16
N SER A 161 9.58 4.13 -8.20
CA SER A 161 9.26 5.39 -8.86
C SER A 161 9.33 6.59 -7.93
N HIS A 162 9.25 6.36 -6.61
CA HIS A 162 9.28 7.44 -5.64
C HIS A 162 10.67 8.12 -5.61
N PRO A 163 10.75 9.47 -5.70
CA PRO A 163 12.03 10.17 -5.76
C PRO A 163 12.88 10.00 -4.50
N ASP A 164 12.26 9.78 -3.36
CA ASP A 164 12.95 9.61 -2.08
C ASP A 164 13.15 8.13 -1.68
N TYR A 165 12.75 7.17 -2.52
CA TYR A 165 13.06 5.76 -2.28
C TYR A 165 14.50 5.43 -2.73
N PRO A 166 15.33 4.76 -1.93
CA PRO A 166 16.71 4.42 -2.27
C PRO A 166 16.77 3.33 -3.33
N ASN A 167 16.55 3.69 -4.59
CA ASN A 167 16.52 2.76 -5.69
C ASN A 167 17.91 2.57 -6.30
N PHE A 168 18.51 1.40 -6.08
CA PHE A 168 19.87 1.09 -6.57
C PHE A 168 19.95 0.85 -8.08
N THR A 169 18.82 0.73 -8.78
CA THR A 169 18.78 0.55 -10.24
C THR A 169 18.62 1.84 -11.02
N ARG A 170 18.23 2.94 -10.35
CA ARG A 170 18.08 4.28 -10.92
C ARG A 170 19.12 5.21 -10.31
N THR A 171 19.96 5.78 -11.17
CA THR A 171 21.09 6.61 -10.73
C THR A 171 20.66 7.84 -9.93
N GLU A 172 19.57 8.48 -10.35
CA GLU A 172 19.04 9.72 -9.75
C GLU A 172 18.42 9.51 -8.36
N THR A 173 18.03 8.28 -8.04
CA THR A 173 17.42 7.93 -6.74
C THR A 173 18.33 7.03 -5.89
N ARG A 174 19.55 6.74 -6.40
CA ARG A 174 20.49 5.87 -5.69
C ARG A 174 21.14 6.61 -4.54
N TYR A 175 20.96 6.12 -3.32
CA TYR A 175 21.66 6.60 -2.11
C TYR A 175 21.65 5.50 -1.05
N ASP A 176 22.56 5.58 -0.06
CA ASP A 176 22.47 4.76 1.15
C ASP A 176 21.60 5.49 2.19
N VAL A 177 20.68 4.77 2.82
CA VAL A 177 19.79 5.32 3.86
C VAL A 177 20.58 5.90 5.04
N LYS A 178 21.80 5.38 5.29
CA LYS A 178 22.68 5.90 6.35
C LYS A 178 23.28 7.25 5.98
N ASP A 179 23.48 7.51 4.69
CA ASP A 179 24.07 8.75 4.19
C ASP A 179 23.03 9.88 4.11
N ASP A 180 21.76 9.53 3.84
CA ASP A 180 20.66 10.51 3.79
C ASP A 180 19.41 10.00 4.53
N PRO A 181 19.47 9.94 5.86
CA PRO A 181 18.32 9.49 6.67
C PRO A 181 17.14 10.47 6.59
N ALA A 182 17.37 11.75 6.27
CA ALA A 182 16.30 12.73 6.14
C ALA A 182 15.44 12.45 4.89
N ARG A 183 16.06 12.06 3.79
CA ARG A 183 15.38 11.66 2.57
C ARG A 183 14.57 10.36 2.79
N TRP A 184 15.15 9.39 3.48
CA TRP A 184 14.44 8.17 3.88
C TRP A 184 13.20 8.46 4.73
N GLN A 185 13.29 9.40 5.69
CA GLN A 185 12.16 9.81 6.51
C GLN A 185 11.03 10.48 5.72
N LYS A 186 11.34 11.16 4.61
CA LYS A 186 10.30 11.68 3.71
C LYS A 186 9.54 10.55 3.03
N PHE A 187 10.26 9.53 2.52
CA PHE A 187 9.63 8.35 1.95
C PHE A 187 8.74 7.62 2.96
N LEU A 188 9.18 7.46 4.21
CA LEU A 188 8.39 6.79 5.24
C LEU A 188 7.09 7.53 5.64
N LYS A 189 6.97 8.80 5.29
CA LYS A 189 5.76 9.61 5.54
C LYS A 189 4.79 9.62 4.35
N PHE A 190 5.23 9.09 3.23
CA PHE A 190 4.46 8.90 2.03
C PHE A 190 3.51 7.69 2.16
#